data_f6229cf17cea0a4dd61f5c8b3d51aa86
#
_entry.id   f6229cf17cea0a4dd61f5c8b3d51aa86
#
_cell.length_a   1.000
_cell.length_b   1.000
_cell.length_c   1.000
_cell.angle_alpha   90.00
_cell.angle_beta   90.00
_cell.angle_gamma   90.00
#
_symmetry.space_group_name_H-M   'P 1'
#
loop_
_entity.id
_entity.type
_entity.pdbx_description
1 polymer ?
#
loop_
_entity_poly.entity_id
_entity_poly.type
_entity_poly.pdbx_seq_one_letter_code
_entity_poly.pdbx_strand_id
1 'polypeptide(L)'
;MTLQQLYYIVELSKHNSISAAAEALFIAQPSLSTTIKELEKEFHITILERNRHGITFTPEGLEFLNYANHIIEQTTNLREHFNPHQPSKNKLRLSISSQHYMFAVDAFTDYLQTLSKKPQYAITFREGRTSQVIQDVVTQRSQIGIIFISKMTQKFMTRTLRKNRLKFT
;
A
#
# COMPACT_ATOMS: atom_id res chain seq x y z
N MET A 1 -5.61 -14.13 -12.42
CA MET A 1 -4.74 -13.60 -11.34
C MET A 1 -5.02 -14.32 -10.02
N THR A 2 -3.95 -14.69 -9.26
CA THR A 2 -4.03 -15.32 -7.93
C THR A 2 -3.26 -14.51 -6.89
N LEU A 3 -3.56 -14.72 -5.60
CA LEU A 3 -2.79 -14.07 -4.51
C LEU A 3 -1.30 -14.46 -4.53
N GLN A 4 -0.99 -15.68 -4.93
CA GLN A 4 0.39 -16.15 -5.06
C GLN A 4 1.14 -15.40 -6.15
N GLN A 5 0.50 -15.14 -7.29
CA GLN A 5 1.09 -14.34 -8.38
C GLN A 5 1.35 -12.90 -7.93
N LEU A 6 0.42 -12.29 -7.17
CA LEU A 6 0.65 -10.96 -6.59
C LEU A 6 1.82 -10.96 -5.59
N TYR A 7 1.92 -12.00 -4.74
CA TYR A 7 3.03 -12.15 -3.82
C TYR A 7 4.38 -12.24 -4.58
N TYR A 8 4.42 -12.92 -5.71
CA TYR A 8 5.61 -13.02 -6.56
C TYR A 8 6.03 -11.64 -7.10
N ILE A 9 5.08 -10.80 -7.52
CA ILE A 9 5.38 -9.44 -7.99
C ILE A 9 5.91 -8.57 -6.84
N VAL A 10 5.32 -8.68 -5.65
CA VAL A 10 5.77 -7.94 -4.47
C VAL A 10 7.18 -8.38 -4.05
N GLU A 11 7.47 -9.68 -4.07
CA GLU A 11 8.82 -10.17 -3.76
C GLU A 11 9.83 -9.74 -4.82
N LEU A 12 9.45 -9.82 -6.11
CA LEU A 12 10.29 -9.39 -7.22
C LEU A 12 10.75 -7.93 -7.09
N SER A 13 9.91 -7.05 -6.52
CA SER A 13 10.26 -5.63 -6.34
C SER A 13 11.43 -5.37 -5.37
N LYS A 14 11.82 -6.37 -4.59
CA LYS A 14 12.94 -6.30 -3.66
C LYS A 14 14.28 -6.73 -4.29
N HIS A 15 14.24 -7.20 -5.54
CA HIS A 15 15.39 -7.78 -6.22
C HIS A 15 15.66 -7.08 -7.56
N ASN A 16 16.91 -7.10 -7.99
CA ASN A 16 17.35 -6.49 -9.24
C ASN A 16 17.27 -7.45 -10.45
N SER A 17 16.93 -8.72 -10.22
CA SER A 17 16.82 -9.72 -11.28
C SER A 17 15.73 -10.75 -10.97
N ILE A 18 15.14 -11.31 -12.05
CA ILE A 18 14.14 -12.37 -11.92
C ILE A 18 14.76 -13.63 -11.29
N SER A 19 16.04 -13.91 -11.56
CA SER A 19 16.73 -15.07 -11.00
C SER A 19 16.88 -14.94 -9.48
N ALA A 20 17.31 -13.78 -8.98
CA ALA A 20 17.44 -13.54 -7.55
C ALA A 20 16.08 -13.59 -6.83
N ALA A 21 15.03 -13.06 -7.45
CA ALA A 21 13.68 -13.15 -6.90
C ALA A 21 13.15 -14.59 -6.87
N ALA A 22 13.41 -15.38 -7.94
CA ALA A 22 13.01 -16.77 -8.00
C ALA A 22 13.71 -17.63 -6.94
N GLU A 23 15.00 -17.37 -6.71
CA GLU A 23 15.77 -18.00 -5.64
C GLU A 23 15.20 -17.68 -4.26
N ALA A 24 14.91 -16.40 -3.98
CA ALA A 24 14.28 -15.97 -2.73
C ALA A 24 12.87 -16.58 -2.52
N LEU A 25 12.15 -16.85 -3.60
CA LEU A 25 10.84 -17.50 -3.60
C LEU A 25 10.91 -19.03 -3.58
N PHE A 26 12.10 -19.63 -3.68
CA PHE A 26 12.31 -21.07 -3.79
C PHE A 26 11.56 -21.69 -4.99
N ILE A 27 11.53 -21.00 -6.13
CA ILE A 27 10.91 -21.48 -7.38
C ILE A 27 11.90 -21.41 -8.55
N ALA A 28 11.58 -22.13 -9.62
CA ALA A 28 12.36 -22.05 -10.84
C ALA A 28 12.17 -20.69 -11.54
N GLN A 29 13.24 -20.07 -12.00
CA GLN A 29 13.19 -18.79 -12.70
C GLN A 29 12.25 -18.79 -13.93
N PRO A 30 12.15 -19.86 -14.75
CA PRO A 30 11.17 -19.93 -15.83
C PRO A 30 9.73 -19.81 -15.34
N SER A 31 9.41 -20.39 -14.18
CA SER A 31 8.06 -20.32 -13.58
C SER A 31 7.70 -18.88 -13.21
N LEU A 32 8.63 -18.15 -12.57
CA LEU A 32 8.42 -16.74 -12.25
C LEU A 32 8.26 -15.89 -13.51
N SER A 33 9.10 -16.13 -14.53
CA SER A 33 9.00 -15.42 -15.82
C SER A 33 7.67 -15.70 -16.53
N THR A 34 7.15 -16.92 -16.47
CA THR A 34 5.84 -17.27 -17.03
C THR A 34 4.73 -16.56 -16.30
N THR A 35 4.76 -16.57 -14.96
CA THR A 35 3.78 -15.85 -14.14
C THR A 35 3.71 -14.36 -14.46
N ILE A 36 4.87 -13.70 -14.63
CA ILE A 36 4.91 -12.28 -15.00
C ILE A 36 4.23 -12.06 -16.35
N LYS A 37 4.58 -12.87 -17.37
CA LYS A 37 3.98 -12.77 -18.70
C LYS A 37 2.47 -13.03 -18.70
N GLU A 38 1.99 -13.96 -17.88
CA GLU A 38 0.56 -14.23 -17.72
C GLU A 38 -0.18 -13.02 -17.15
N LEU A 39 0.38 -12.36 -16.12
CA LEU A 39 -0.19 -11.14 -15.56
C LEU A 39 -0.17 -9.98 -16.57
N GLU A 40 0.95 -9.77 -17.27
CA GLU A 40 1.06 -8.76 -18.33
C GLU A 40 0.02 -8.96 -19.42
N LYS A 41 -0.20 -10.23 -19.82
CA LYS A 41 -1.21 -10.59 -20.81
C LYS A 41 -2.63 -10.39 -20.29
N GLU A 42 -2.91 -10.79 -19.03
CA GLU A 42 -4.24 -10.68 -18.41
C GLU A 42 -4.68 -9.22 -18.28
N PHE A 43 -3.75 -8.34 -17.90
CA PHE A 43 -4.05 -6.92 -17.67
C PHE A 43 -3.73 -6.01 -18.85
N HIS A 44 -3.17 -6.56 -19.94
CA HIS A 44 -2.73 -5.82 -21.12
C HIS A 44 -1.75 -4.66 -20.80
N ILE A 45 -0.83 -4.90 -19.86
CA ILE A 45 0.21 -3.96 -19.45
C ILE A 45 1.58 -4.60 -19.56
N THR A 46 2.62 -3.80 -19.59
CA THR A 46 4.00 -4.26 -19.38
C THR A 46 4.38 -3.93 -17.94
N ILE A 47 4.68 -4.96 -17.14
CA ILE A 47 5.05 -4.77 -15.72
C ILE A 47 6.54 -4.48 -15.59
N LEU A 48 7.37 -5.18 -16.38
CA LEU A 48 8.82 -5.10 -16.29
C LEU A 48 9.48 -4.75 -17.61
N GLU A 49 10.52 -3.95 -17.52
CA GLU A 49 11.48 -3.72 -18.59
C GLU A 49 12.85 -4.29 -18.22
N ARG A 50 13.55 -4.83 -19.24
CA ARG A 50 14.93 -5.29 -19.08
C ARG A 50 15.88 -4.22 -19.56
N ASN A 51 16.86 -3.91 -18.75
CA ASN A 51 17.94 -3.00 -19.12
C ASN A 51 19.32 -3.62 -18.82
N ARG A 52 20.39 -2.88 -19.08
CA ARG A 52 21.77 -3.35 -18.85
C ARG A 52 22.10 -3.59 -17.36
N HIS A 53 21.30 -3.06 -16.46
CA HIS A 53 21.47 -3.16 -15.01
C HIS A 53 20.54 -4.19 -14.36
N GLY A 54 19.72 -4.89 -15.15
CA GLY A 54 18.78 -5.90 -14.67
C GLY A 54 17.35 -5.65 -15.11
N ILE A 55 16.42 -5.68 -14.18
CA ILE A 55 14.99 -5.42 -14.39
C ILE A 55 14.56 -4.13 -13.70
N THR A 56 13.64 -3.42 -14.31
CA THR A 56 12.97 -2.24 -13.73
C THR A 56 11.47 -2.34 -13.96
N PHE A 57 10.70 -1.81 -13.02
CA PHE A 57 9.25 -1.70 -13.20
C PHE A 57 8.92 -0.54 -14.12
N THR A 58 7.99 -0.75 -15.06
CA THR A 58 7.40 0.32 -15.85
C THR A 58 6.50 1.22 -14.97
N PRO A 59 6.05 2.39 -15.44
CA PRO A 59 5.06 3.19 -14.72
C PRO A 59 3.79 2.40 -14.39
N GLU A 60 3.23 1.65 -15.36
CA GLU A 60 2.08 0.76 -15.14
C GLU A 60 2.42 -0.38 -14.17
N GLY A 61 3.64 -0.92 -14.27
CA GLY A 61 4.14 -1.96 -13.36
C GLY A 61 4.25 -1.48 -11.91
N LEU A 62 4.67 -0.23 -11.69
CA LEU A 62 4.70 0.39 -10.36
C LEU A 62 3.28 0.61 -9.81
N GLU A 63 2.34 1.01 -10.66
CA GLU A 63 0.94 1.14 -10.27
C GLU A 63 0.37 -0.24 -9.90
N PHE A 64 0.60 -1.26 -10.72
CA PHE A 64 0.22 -2.64 -10.44
C PHE A 64 0.82 -3.16 -9.12
N LEU A 65 2.12 -2.91 -8.88
CA LEU A 65 2.80 -3.26 -7.64
C LEU A 65 2.15 -2.61 -6.42
N ASN A 66 1.72 -1.36 -6.54
CA ASN A 66 1.00 -0.67 -5.47
C ASN A 66 -0.32 -1.39 -5.13
N TYR A 67 -1.12 -1.75 -6.13
CA TYR A 67 -2.35 -2.53 -5.92
C TYR A 67 -2.05 -3.92 -5.35
N ALA A 68 -1.02 -4.60 -5.84
CA ALA A 68 -0.61 -5.91 -5.34
C ALA A 68 -0.24 -5.87 -3.85
N ASN A 69 0.56 -4.90 -3.44
CA ASN A 69 0.92 -4.69 -2.02
C ASN A 69 -0.33 -4.51 -1.15
N HIS A 70 -1.31 -3.72 -1.63
CA HIS A 70 -2.55 -3.50 -0.91
C HIS A 70 -3.35 -4.78 -0.69
N ILE A 71 -3.54 -5.56 -1.76
CA ILE A 71 -4.31 -6.81 -1.69
C ILE A 71 -3.64 -7.79 -0.72
N ILE A 72 -2.32 -7.91 -0.76
CA ILE A 72 -1.54 -8.75 0.15
C ILE A 72 -1.69 -8.28 1.59
N GLU A 73 -1.59 -6.97 1.84
CA GLU A 73 -1.77 -6.39 3.17
C GLU A 73 -3.19 -6.67 3.72
N GLN A 74 -4.23 -6.45 2.92
CA GLN A 74 -5.61 -6.72 3.32
C GLN A 74 -5.86 -8.22 3.59
N THR A 75 -5.27 -9.09 2.79
CA THR A 75 -5.35 -10.54 3.01
C THR A 75 -4.67 -10.94 4.33
N THR A 76 -3.55 -10.35 4.64
CA THR A 76 -2.82 -10.58 5.90
C THR A 76 -3.65 -10.08 7.09
N ASN A 77 -4.24 -8.89 6.98
CA ASN A 77 -5.11 -8.30 7.99
C ASN A 77 -6.34 -9.19 8.25
N LEU A 78 -6.96 -9.72 7.20
CA LEU A 78 -8.09 -10.64 7.29
C LEU A 78 -7.70 -11.92 8.06
N ARG A 79 -6.58 -12.53 7.68
CA ARG A 79 -6.07 -13.75 8.34
C ARG A 79 -5.77 -13.50 9.82
N GLU A 80 -5.11 -12.39 10.15
CA GLU A 80 -4.79 -12.04 11.54
C GLU A 80 -6.04 -11.76 12.37
N HIS A 81 -7.06 -11.13 11.77
CA HIS A 81 -8.31 -10.79 12.46
C HIS A 81 -9.11 -12.02 12.85
N PHE A 82 -9.17 -13.03 11.98
CA PHE A 82 -9.97 -14.24 12.17
C PHE A 82 -9.16 -15.46 12.64
N ASN A 83 -7.89 -15.30 13.00
CA ASN A 83 -7.07 -16.42 13.51
C ASN A 83 -7.29 -16.62 15.01
N PRO A 84 -8.03 -17.67 15.45
CA PRO A 84 -8.34 -17.90 16.86
C PRO A 84 -7.11 -18.34 17.70
N HIS A 85 -6.02 -18.81 17.06
CA HIS A 85 -4.85 -19.34 17.72
C HIS A 85 -3.67 -18.36 17.84
N GLN A 86 -3.73 -17.23 17.13
CA GLN A 86 -2.90 -16.09 17.43
C GLN A 86 -3.83 -15.06 18.08
N PRO A 87 -3.82 -14.91 19.42
CA PRO A 87 -4.39 -13.70 19.97
C PRO A 87 -3.71 -12.57 19.21
N SER A 88 -4.50 -11.85 18.43
CA SER A 88 -4.03 -10.62 17.82
C SER A 88 -3.38 -9.91 19.00
N LYS A 89 -2.05 -9.90 19.05
CA LYS A 89 -1.38 -8.92 19.89
C LYS A 89 -2.03 -7.66 19.40
N ASN A 90 -2.89 -7.06 20.23
CA ASN A 90 -3.65 -5.87 19.92
C ASN A 90 -2.65 -4.76 19.60
N LYS A 91 -2.02 -4.90 18.43
CA LYS A 91 -1.20 -3.84 17.88
C LYS A 91 -2.20 -2.81 17.42
N LEU A 92 -2.30 -1.74 18.19
CA LEU A 92 -3.02 -0.58 17.72
C LEU A 92 -2.43 -0.23 16.34
N ARG A 93 -3.21 -0.44 15.29
CA ARG A 93 -2.81 -0.07 13.93
C ARG A 93 -3.41 1.28 13.62
N LEU A 94 -2.57 2.25 13.39
CA LEU A 94 -2.98 3.59 13.00
C LEU A 94 -2.28 3.95 11.70
N SER A 95 -3.04 4.22 10.65
CA SER A 95 -2.52 4.69 9.38
C SER A 95 -3.10 6.07 9.04
N ILE A 96 -2.22 7.01 8.83
CA ILE A 96 -2.55 8.41 8.56
C ILE A 96 -1.92 8.78 7.22
N SER A 97 -2.68 9.44 6.35
CA SER A 97 -2.16 10.12 5.15
C SER A 97 -2.37 11.61 5.29
N SER A 98 -1.36 12.41 4.99
CA SER A 98 -1.41 13.86 5.09
C SER A 98 -0.86 14.52 3.84
N GLN A 99 -1.34 15.73 3.52
CA GLN A 99 -0.55 16.63 2.72
C GLN A 99 0.72 17.02 3.49
N HIS A 100 1.70 17.54 2.78
CA HIS A 100 2.97 17.97 3.40
C HIS A 100 2.76 19.20 4.31
N TYR A 101 2.54 18.95 5.60
CA TYR A 101 2.36 19.97 6.63
C TYR A 101 3.27 19.70 7.81
N MET A 102 4.13 20.68 8.14
CA MET A 102 5.02 20.58 9.30
C MET A 102 4.25 20.31 10.59
N PHE A 103 3.13 21.01 10.81
CA PHE A 103 2.33 20.80 12.02
C PHE A 103 1.80 19.36 12.16
N ALA A 104 1.50 18.69 11.04
CA ALA A 104 1.03 17.31 11.05
C ALA A 104 2.16 16.34 11.42
N VAL A 105 3.36 16.61 10.94
CA VAL A 105 4.57 15.84 11.28
C VAL A 105 4.93 16.05 12.76
N ASP A 106 4.90 17.29 13.23
CA ASP A 106 5.22 17.63 14.62
C ASP A 106 4.22 16.97 15.57
N ALA A 107 2.91 17.15 15.33
CA ALA A 107 1.86 16.52 16.14
C ALA A 107 1.96 14.98 16.13
N PHE A 108 2.32 14.38 15.00
CA PHE A 108 2.53 12.95 14.90
C PHE A 108 3.76 12.50 15.69
N THR A 109 4.84 13.25 15.63
CA THR A 109 6.09 12.99 16.38
C THR A 109 5.83 13.09 17.89
N ASP A 110 5.12 14.14 18.34
CA ASP A 110 4.75 14.31 19.74
C ASP A 110 3.85 13.15 20.21
N TYR A 111 2.90 12.75 19.39
CA TYR A 111 2.05 11.58 19.70
C TYR A 111 2.88 10.31 19.86
N LEU A 112 3.84 10.05 18.97
CA LEU A 112 4.72 8.89 19.08
C LEU A 112 5.54 8.88 20.38
N GLN A 113 5.95 10.05 20.89
CA GLN A 113 6.67 10.17 22.16
C GLN A 113 5.78 9.84 23.37
N THR A 114 4.47 10.04 23.27
CA THR A 114 3.52 9.68 24.35
C THR A 114 3.25 8.18 24.43
N LEU A 115 3.51 7.44 23.34
CA LEU A 115 3.28 6.00 23.30
C LEU A 115 4.37 5.27 24.12
N SER A 116 3.93 4.39 25.01
CA SER A 116 4.86 3.54 25.76
C SER A 116 5.68 2.68 24.80
N LYS A 117 6.97 2.46 25.08
CA LYS A 117 7.91 1.66 24.28
C LYS A 117 7.56 0.16 24.14
N LYS A 118 6.32 -0.22 24.34
CA LYS A 118 5.85 -1.60 24.16
C LYS A 118 5.62 -1.86 22.66
N PRO A 119 6.00 -3.02 22.11
CA PRO A 119 5.91 -3.34 20.68
C PRO A 119 4.46 -3.65 20.22
N GLN A 120 3.48 -2.92 20.72
CA GLN A 120 2.06 -3.17 20.46
C GLN A 120 1.44 -2.21 19.43
N TYR A 121 2.25 -1.34 18.81
CA TYR A 121 1.76 -0.34 17.88
C TYR A 121 2.35 -0.57 16.49
N ALA A 122 1.51 -0.55 15.48
CA ALA A 122 1.91 -0.46 14.08
C ALA A 122 1.33 0.86 13.53
N ILE A 123 2.16 1.90 13.50
CA ILE A 123 1.72 3.22 13.08
C ILE A 123 2.41 3.58 11.77
N THR A 124 1.63 4.02 10.80
CA THR A 124 2.12 4.44 9.48
C THR A 124 1.66 5.87 9.21
N PHE A 125 2.61 6.73 8.88
CA PHE A 125 2.34 8.08 8.41
C PHE A 125 2.82 8.19 6.96
N ARG A 126 1.95 8.67 6.05
CA ARG A 126 2.23 8.87 4.62
C ARG A 126 2.01 10.32 4.25
N GLU A 127 2.88 10.84 3.43
CA GLU A 127 2.71 12.17 2.85
C GLU A 127 2.41 12.07 1.35
N GLY A 128 1.52 12.93 0.87
CA GLY A 128 1.15 12.93 -0.53
C GLY A 128 0.35 14.16 -0.94
N ARG A 129 -0.02 14.21 -2.23
CA ARG A 129 -0.92 15.25 -2.74
C ARG A 129 -2.34 15.01 -2.24
N THR A 130 -3.19 16.04 -2.25
CA THR A 130 -4.61 15.95 -1.83
C THR A 130 -5.34 14.76 -2.46
N SER A 131 -5.19 14.55 -3.76
CA SER A 131 -5.82 13.43 -4.46
C SER A 131 -5.35 12.06 -3.93
N GLN A 132 -4.06 11.94 -3.61
CA GLN A 132 -3.48 10.73 -3.06
C GLN A 132 -4.01 10.46 -1.64
N VAL A 133 -4.03 11.50 -0.80
CA VAL A 133 -4.56 11.38 0.57
C VAL A 133 -6.03 10.94 0.56
N ILE A 134 -6.84 11.54 -0.33
CA ILE A 134 -8.25 11.14 -0.50
C ILE A 134 -8.33 9.68 -0.95
N GLN A 135 -7.54 9.29 -1.95
CA GLN A 135 -7.52 7.92 -2.46
C GLN A 135 -7.11 6.92 -1.37
N ASP A 136 -6.11 7.25 -0.58
CA ASP A 136 -5.65 6.40 0.52
C ASP A 136 -6.75 6.14 1.56
N VAL A 137 -7.59 7.14 1.86
CA VAL A 137 -8.72 6.97 2.78
C VAL A 137 -9.88 6.21 2.12
N VAL A 138 -10.20 6.53 0.87
CA VAL A 138 -11.29 5.86 0.12
C VAL A 138 -10.99 4.37 -0.07
N THR A 139 -9.74 4.02 -0.35
CA THR A 139 -9.30 2.63 -0.50
C THR A 139 -8.94 1.95 0.82
N GLN A 140 -9.20 2.61 1.96
CA GLN A 140 -8.85 2.12 3.30
C GLN A 140 -7.35 1.86 3.53
N ARG A 141 -6.50 2.47 2.71
CA ARG A 141 -5.04 2.47 2.88
C ARG A 141 -4.61 3.30 4.08
N SER A 142 -5.38 4.32 4.38
CA SER A 142 -5.24 5.10 5.60
C SER A 142 -6.59 5.26 6.28
N GLN A 143 -6.57 5.19 7.61
CA GLN A 143 -7.77 5.37 8.44
C GLN A 143 -8.13 6.86 8.57
N ILE A 144 -7.12 7.72 8.51
CA ILE A 144 -7.26 9.16 8.65
C ILE A 144 -6.55 9.86 7.49
N GLY A 145 -7.21 10.87 6.93
CA GLY A 145 -6.63 11.76 5.92
C GLY A 145 -6.63 13.21 6.43
N ILE A 146 -5.48 13.89 6.38
CA ILE A 146 -5.32 15.30 6.75
C ILE A 146 -5.10 16.10 5.47
N ILE A 147 -6.08 16.94 5.11
CA ILE A 147 -6.02 17.78 3.90
C ILE A 147 -6.50 19.19 4.21
N PHE A 148 -5.93 20.15 3.50
CA PHE A 148 -6.46 21.51 3.47
C PHE A 148 -7.48 21.64 2.33
N ILE A 149 -8.64 22.17 2.64
CA ILE A 149 -9.70 22.39 1.68
C ILE A 149 -10.00 23.89 1.63
N SER A 150 -9.73 24.54 0.49
CA SER A 150 -10.18 25.92 0.27
C SER A 150 -11.71 25.97 0.20
N LYS A 151 -12.32 27.10 0.57
CA LYS A 151 -13.79 27.28 0.50
C LYS A 151 -14.39 26.94 -0.87
N MET A 152 -13.61 27.13 -1.93
CA MET A 152 -14.04 26.84 -3.31
C MET A 152 -14.07 25.34 -3.59
N THR A 153 -13.13 24.58 -3.04
CA THR A 153 -13.00 23.13 -3.22
C THR A 153 -13.97 22.35 -2.32
N GLN A 154 -14.34 22.93 -1.18
CA GLN A 154 -15.23 22.31 -0.18
C GLN A 154 -16.59 21.90 -0.78
N LYS A 155 -17.17 22.75 -1.67
CA LYS A 155 -18.47 22.49 -2.30
C LYS A 155 -18.46 21.25 -3.22
N PHE A 156 -17.36 20.99 -3.91
CA PHE A 156 -17.19 19.83 -4.77
C PHE A 156 -16.91 18.57 -3.96
N MET A 157 -16.04 18.65 -2.97
CA MET A 157 -15.66 17.51 -2.14
C MET A 157 -16.78 17.01 -1.25
N THR A 158 -17.60 17.89 -0.67
CA THR A 158 -18.76 17.50 0.14
C THR A 158 -19.74 16.63 -0.66
N ARG A 159 -19.87 16.87 -1.97
CA ARG A 159 -20.73 16.07 -2.85
C ARG A 159 -20.15 14.66 -3.10
N THR A 160 -18.83 14.55 -3.26
CA THR A 160 -18.12 13.27 -3.52
C THR A 160 -18.04 12.41 -2.26
N LEU A 161 -17.73 13.02 -1.13
CA LEU A 161 -17.54 12.31 0.14
C LEU A 161 -18.84 11.87 0.79
N ARG A 162 -19.95 12.64 0.64
CA ARG A 162 -21.30 12.19 1.03
C ARG A 162 -21.71 10.92 0.29
N LYS A 163 -21.33 10.77 -0.98
CA LYS A 163 -21.61 9.58 -1.77
C LYS A 163 -20.88 8.35 -1.22
N ASN A 164 -19.73 8.51 -0.59
CA ASN A 164 -18.86 7.45 -0.05
C ASN A 164 -18.97 7.26 1.47
N ARG A 165 -19.97 7.86 2.15
CA ARG A 165 -20.18 7.77 3.61
C ARG A 165 -18.99 8.20 4.49
N LEU A 166 -18.11 9.06 3.99
CA LEU A 166 -17.03 9.60 4.79
C LEU A 166 -17.55 10.73 5.69
N LYS A 167 -17.21 10.69 6.99
CA LYS A 167 -17.57 11.73 7.95
C LYS A 167 -16.42 12.73 8.05
N PHE A 168 -16.77 14.01 8.06
CA PHE A 168 -15.87 15.09 8.48
C PHE A 168 -16.11 15.36 9.96
N THR A 169 -15.03 15.52 10.68
CA THR A 169 -15.02 16.08 12.04
C THR A 169 -14.35 17.43 11.97
#